data_f651e5f448251f19bf19fae2a9f12b30
#
_entry.id   f651e5f448251f19bf19fae2a9f12b30
#
_cell.length_a   1.000
_cell.length_b   1.000
_cell.length_c   1.000
_cell.angle_alpha   90.00
_cell.angle_beta   90.00
_cell.angle_gamma   90.00
#
_symmetry.space_group_name_H-M   'P 1'
#
loop_
_entity.id
_entity.type
_entity.pdbx_description
1 polymer ?
#
loop_
_entity_poly.entity_id
_entity_poly.type
_entity_poly.pdbx_seq_one_letter_code
_entity_poly.pdbx_strand_id
1 'polypeptide(L)'
;PMESRIRHLLSSQKVETQSIVEKACKQANLAVREYLRDETALKISHPGRRQTVPFQVVDGLPRSLEQRLEQLPEDIFLFLMQSRHLLNQGHSALQLLDKNLHQVLQAFEAEDSGEKIGLNKSLKLIENVLDKINLIKLPELILNINEDVMGAYFYKIPGIQIYWMPIGLIAGALDITVDDLSFIVLAHELAHAYTHLGLDIDKIQWQTEMFANTNLMIVEGLAQFYTEGICKKLEPNNPKLLKAFYKLLDHQPPPYTHFREWADKHASEVVRFTLIATRSNNILKYDQFLNIMNDIEEKILHVDGVLPSEE
;
A
#
# COMPACT_ATOMS: atom_id res chain seq x y z
N PRO A 1 -11.50 17.18 -19.84
CA PRO A 1 -11.76 16.50 -18.58
C PRO A 1 -10.44 16.16 -17.89
N MET A 2 -10.41 16.22 -16.58
CA MET A 2 -9.25 15.93 -15.72
C MET A 2 -8.60 14.56 -16.06
N GLU A 3 -9.42 13.53 -16.22
CA GLU A 3 -8.99 12.19 -16.60
C GLU A 3 -8.11 12.17 -17.87
N SER A 4 -8.50 12.86 -18.92
CA SER A 4 -7.72 12.91 -20.18
C SER A 4 -6.33 13.54 -19.99
N ARG A 5 -6.21 14.54 -19.12
CA ARG A 5 -4.93 15.20 -18.82
C ARG A 5 -4.05 14.32 -17.93
N ILE A 6 -4.63 13.64 -16.94
CA ILE A 6 -3.91 12.66 -16.11
C ILE A 6 -3.38 11.53 -16.99
N ARG A 7 -4.22 11.00 -17.88
CA ARG A 7 -3.82 9.98 -18.84
C ARG A 7 -2.64 10.46 -19.69
N HIS A 8 -2.70 11.67 -20.21
CA HIS A 8 -1.61 12.25 -21.01
C HIS A 8 -0.33 12.41 -20.18
N LEU A 9 -0.42 12.85 -18.94
CA LEU A 9 0.71 12.98 -18.01
C LEU A 9 1.40 11.63 -17.77
N LEU A 10 0.62 10.56 -17.53
CA LEU A 10 1.14 9.24 -17.24
C LEU A 10 1.63 8.48 -18.49
N SER A 11 1.04 8.73 -19.66
CA SER A 11 1.47 8.14 -20.94
C SER A 11 2.63 8.84 -21.62
N SER A 12 2.99 10.05 -21.20
CA SER A 12 4.19 10.76 -21.68
C SER A 12 5.51 10.15 -21.16
N GLN A 13 5.45 9.19 -20.25
CA GLN A 13 6.60 8.43 -19.76
C GLN A 13 7.01 7.37 -20.79
N LYS A 14 8.29 6.97 -20.80
CA LYS A 14 8.87 6.00 -21.76
C LYS A 14 8.18 4.63 -21.80
N VAL A 15 7.52 4.25 -20.73
CA VAL A 15 6.74 3.01 -20.60
C VAL A 15 5.35 3.39 -20.10
N GLU A 16 4.33 2.89 -20.76
CA GLU A 16 2.94 3.16 -20.41
C GLU A 16 2.62 2.61 -19.00
N THR A 17 2.17 3.50 -18.11
CA THR A 17 1.89 3.16 -16.71
C THR A 17 0.92 1.99 -16.56
N GLN A 18 -0.11 1.92 -17.41
CA GLN A 18 -1.05 0.80 -17.42
C GLN A 18 -0.35 -0.54 -17.61
N SER A 19 0.56 -0.62 -18.58
CA SER A 19 1.31 -1.86 -18.87
C SER A 19 2.19 -2.29 -17.69
N ILE A 20 2.79 -1.32 -16.97
CA ILE A 20 3.56 -1.61 -15.75
C ILE A 20 2.66 -2.21 -14.68
N VAL A 21 1.49 -1.59 -14.41
CA VAL A 21 0.53 -2.07 -13.41
C VAL A 21 0.05 -3.48 -13.75
N GLU A 22 -0.34 -3.74 -15.01
CA GLU A 22 -0.77 -5.07 -15.45
C GLU A 22 0.30 -6.13 -15.25
N LYS A 23 1.54 -5.83 -15.63
CA LYS A 23 2.68 -6.73 -15.48
C LYS A 23 2.98 -7.01 -14.00
N ALA A 24 3.06 -5.97 -13.19
CA ALA A 24 3.34 -6.08 -11.75
C ALA A 24 2.28 -6.93 -11.05
N CYS A 25 1.00 -6.68 -11.30
CA CYS A 25 -0.10 -7.47 -10.74
C CYS A 25 -0.06 -8.94 -11.18
N LYS A 26 0.21 -9.22 -12.46
CA LYS A 26 0.33 -10.60 -12.97
C LYS A 26 1.49 -11.35 -12.32
N GLN A 27 2.63 -10.69 -12.13
CA GLN A 27 3.80 -11.29 -11.47
C GLN A 27 3.58 -11.53 -9.98
N ALA A 28 2.93 -10.60 -9.29
CA ALA A 28 2.67 -10.67 -7.86
C ALA A 28 1.61 -11.71 -7.47
N ASN A 29 0.62 -11.94 -8.33
CA ASN A 29 -0.63 -12.64 -8.00
C ASN A 29 -0.42 -14.03 -7.37
N LEU A 30 0.48 -14.84 -7.89
CA LEU A 30 0.72 -16.20 -7.37
C LEU A 30 1.37 -16.15 -5.99
N ALA A 31 2.45 -15.38 -5.84
CA ALA A 31 3.20 -15.26 -4.59
C ALA A 31 2.34 -14.69 -3.46
N VAL A 32 1.51 -13.68 -3.76
CA VAL A 32 0.58 -13.09 -2.78
C VAL A 32 -0.46 -14.11 -2.33
N ARG A 33 -1.05 -14.86 -3.26
CA ARG A 33 -2.06 -15.90 -2.92
C ARG A 33 -1.46 -17.05 -2.10
N GLU A 34 -0.25 -17.48 -2.41
CA GLU A 34 0.45 -18.48 -1.62
C GLU A 34 0.72 -17.99 -0.21
N TYR A 35 1.23 -16.77 -0.08
CA TYR A 35 1.46 -16.15 1.21
C TYR A 35 0.17 -16.05 2.04
N LEU A 36 -0.91 -15.50 1.46
CA LEU A 36 -2.17 -15.33 2.16
C LEU A 36 -2.78 -16.67 2.60
N ARG A 37 -2.73 -17.69 1.74
CA ARG A 37 -3.18 -19.04 2.12
C ARG A 37 -2.42 -19.59 3.31
N ASP A 38 -1.11 -19.43 3.31
CA ASP A 38 -0.24 -19.99 4.34
C ASP A 38 -0.39 -19.22 5.69
N GLU A 39 -0.45 -17.90 5.64
CA GLU A 39 -0.55 -17.07 6.85
C GLU A 39 -1.97 -17.04 7.45
N THR A 40 -3.00 -17.02 6.63
CA THR A 40 -4.38 -17.02 7.12
C THR A 40 -4.91 -18.43 7.43
N ALA A 41 -4.26 -19.47 6.93
CA ALA A 41 -4.75 -20.85 6.88
C ALA A 41 -6.11 -21.00 6.14
N LEU A 42 -6.49 -20.00 5.34
CA LEU A 42 -7.73 -19.97 4.58
C LEU A 42 -7.51 -20.36 3.12
N LYS A 43 -8.43 -21.12 2.55
CA LYS A 43 -8.34 -21.59 1.17
C LYS A 43 -9.48 -21.03 0.33
N ILE A 44 -9.15 -20.25 -0.68
CA ILE A 44 -10.09 -19.94 -1.75
C ILE A 44 -10.01 -21.06 -2.78
N SER A 45 -10.84 -22.08 -2.64
CA SER A 45 -10.92 -23.16 -3.61
C SER A 45 -12.38 -23.42 -4.00
N HIS A 46 -12.63 -23.51 -5.29
CA HIS A 46 -13.90 -23.99 -5.81
C HIS A 46 -13.62 -25.20 -6.67
N PRO A 47 -14.33 -26.34 -6.49
CA PRO A 47 -14.18 -27.48 -7.37
C PRO A 47 -14.40 -27.05 -8.84
N GLY A 48 -13.39 -27.25 -9.68
CA GLY A 48 -13.45 -26.96 -11.11
C GLY A 48 -13.06 -25.56 -11.57
N ARG A 49 -12.66 -24.63 -10.69
CA ARG A 49 -12.14 -23.31 -11.09
C ARG A 49 -10.78 -23.03 -10.49
N ARG A 50 -9.79 -22.71 -11.34
CA ARG A 50 -8.41 -22.38 -10.92
C ARG A 50 -8.28 -21.02 -10.23
N GLN A 51 -9.23 -20.09 -10.43
CA GLN A 51 -9.25 -18.79 -9.77
C GLN A 51 -10.69 -18.41 -9.45
N THR A 52 -11.03 -18.30 -8.16
CA THR A 52 -12.36 -17.91 -7.68
C THR A 52 -12.54 -16.40 -7.55
N VAL A 53 -11.45 -15.64 -7.45
CA VAL A 53 -11.45 -14.18 -7.38
C VAL A 53 -10.53 -13.63 -8.47
N PRO A 54 -11.07 -13.31 -9.65
CA PRO A 54 -10.31 -12.68 -10.71
C PRO A 54 -9.95 -11.24 -10.34
N PHE A 55 -8.82 -10.76 -10.83
CA PHE A 55 -8.52 -9.34 -10.84
C PHE A 55 -8.41 -8.81 -12.26
N GLN A 56 -8.74 -7.56 -12.45
CA GLN A 56 -8.54 -6.84 -13.70
C GLN A 56 -8.00 -5.43 -13.44
N VAL A 57 -7.09 -5.00 -14.28
CA VAL A 57 -6.66 -3.60 -14.32
C VAL A 57 -7.66 -2.84 -15.16
N VAL A 58 -8.24 -1.81 -14.59
CA VAL A 58 -9.30 -1.03 -15.19
C VAL A 58 -8.83 0.37 -15.54
N ASP A 59 -9.43 0.89 -16.57
CA ASP A 59 -9.19 2.23 -17.06
C ASP A 59 -10.12 3.24 -16.36
N GLY A 60 -9.69 4.49 -16.30
CA GLY A 60 -10.45 5.56 -15.64
C GLY A 60 -10.11 5.78 -14.18
N LEU A 61 -10.87 6.69 -13.58
CA LEU A 61 -10.78 7.04 -12.18
C LEU A 61 -12.00 6.51 -11.43
N PRO A 62 -11.86 6.04 -10.18
CA PRO A 62 -13.01 5.85 -9.32
C PRO A 62 -13.81 7.15 -9.20
N ARG A 63 -15.13 7.02 -9.18
CA ARG A 63 -16.04 8.19 -9.21
C ARG A 63 -15.79 9.16 -8.03
N SER A 64 -15.51 8.63 -6.87
CA SER A 64 -15.17 9.41 -5.68
C SER A 64 -13.91 10.24 -5.86
N LEU A 65 -12.88 9.66 -6.47
CA LEU A 65 -11.64 10.37 -6.77
C LEU A 65 -11.86 11.42 -7.88
N GLU A 66 -12.59 11.08 -8.94
CA GLU A 66 -12.94 12.03 -10.00
C GLU A 66 -13.64 13.26 -9.44
N GLN A 67 -14.70 13.09 -8.64
CA GLN A 67 -15.41 14.18 -7.99
C GLN A 67 -14.51 15.02 -7.06
N ARG A 68 -13.56 14.39 -6.38
CA ARG A 68 -12.62 15.09 -5.51
C ARG A 68 -11.64 15.94 -6.30
N LEU A 69 -11.11 15.39 -7.39
CA LEU A 69 -10.19 16.10 -8.27
C LEU A 69 -10.86 17.26 -9.03
N GLU A 70 -12.14 17.14 -9.39
CA GLU A 70 -12.91 18.21 -10.01
C GLU A 70 -13.08 19.44 -9.10
N GLN A 71 -12.99 19.26 -7.79
CA GLN A 71 -13.02 20.37 -6.81
C GLN A 71 -11.70 21.14 -6.72
N LEU A 72 -10.62 20.60 -7.30
CA LEU A 72 -9.32 21.25 -7.30
C LEU A 72 -9.17 22.12 -8.55
N PRO A 73 -8.46 23.26 -8.46
CA PRO A 73 -8.05 23.99 -9.64
C PRO A 73 -7.18 23.10 -10.53
N GLU A 74 -7.74 22.67 -11.65
CA GLU A 74 -7.17 21.64 -12.53
C GLU A 74 -5.72 21.95 -12.95
N ASP A 75 -5.48 23.21 -13.36
CA ASP A 75 -4.14 23.62 -13.81
C ASP A 75 -3.10 23.60 -12.67
N ILE A 76 -3.54 23.90 -11.44
CA ILE A 76 -2.65 23.88 -10.26
C ILE A 76 -2.27 22.44 -9.91
N PHE A 77 -3.22 21.51 -9.90
CA PHE A 77 -2.95 20.11 -9.58
C PHE A 77 -1.93 19.48 -10.53
N LEU A 78 -2.17 19.62 -11.84
CA LEU A 78 -1.27 19.07 -12.87
C LEU A 78 0.10 19.75 -12.86
N PHE A 79 0.13 21.07 -12.68
CA PHE A 79 1.36 21.82 -12.56
C PHE A 79 2.20 21.34 -11.36
N LEU A 80 1.59 21.12 -10.20
CA LEU A 80 2.28 20.64 -9.01
C LEU A 80 2.84 19.24 -9.20
N MET A 81 2.09 18.33 -9.81
CA MET A 81 2.55 16.98 -10.10
C MET A 81 3.76 16.96 -11.04
N GLN A 82 3.70 17.72 -12.13
CA GLN A 82 4.78 17.83 -13.09
C GLN A 82 6.01 18.52 -12.48
N SER A 83 5.79 19.63 -11.77
CA SER A 83 6.86 20.41 -11.15
C SER A 83 7.60 19.61 -10.09
N ARG A 84 6.89 18.84 -9.26
CA ARG A 84 7.48 17.97 -8.25
C ARG A 84 8.43 16.95 -8.88
N HIS A 85 8.00 16.28 -9.94
CA HIS A 85 8.85 15.31 -10.64
C HIS A 85 10.12 15.95 -11.21
N LEU A 86 9.97 17.08 -11.89
CA LEU A 86 11.09 17.82 -12.45
C LEU A 86 12.05 18.36 -11.39
N LEU A 87 11.53 18.85 -10.27
CA LEU A 87 12.32 19.33 -9.15
C LEU A 87 13.10 18.21 -8.46
N ASN A 88 12.47 17.05 -8.26
CA ASN A 88 13.15 15.87 -7.71
C ASN A 88 14.27 15.38 -8.64
N GLN A 89 14.03 15.35 -9.94
CA GLN A 89 15.08 15.01 -10.92
C GLN A 89 16.22 16.03 -10.90
N GLY A 90 15.90 17.33 -10.87
CA GLY A 90 16.88 18.40 -10.78
C GLY A 90 17.71 18.35 -9.50
N HIS A 91 17.07 18.10 -8.36
CA HIS A 91 17.73 17.92 -7.07
C HIS A 91 18.74 16.76 -7.09
N SER A 92 18.29 15.59 -7.58
CA SER A 92 19.16 14.41 -7.69
C SER A 92 20.34 14.65 -8.64
N ALA A 93 20.12 15.32 -9.76
CA ALA A 93 21.16 15.66 -10.71
C ALA A 93 22.20 16.62 -10.11
N LEU A 94 21.75 17.64 -9.36
CA LEU A 94 22.63 18.58 -8.69
C LEU A 94 23.41 17.95 -7.55
N GLN A 95 22.81 17.03 -6.79
CA GLN A 95 23.54 16.25 -5.77
C GLN A 95 24.65 15.38 -6.37
N LEU A 96 24.35 14.74 -7.52
CA LEU A 96 25.37 13.96 -8.23
C LEU A 96 26.51 14.84 -8.76
N LEU A 97 26.17 16.03 -9.29
CA LEU A 97 27.13 17.00 -9.76
C LEU A 97 28.02 17.51 -8.61
N ASP A 98 27.43 17.84 -7.45
CA ASP A 98 28.16 18.28 -6.26
C ASP A 98 29.17 17.22 -5.80
N LYS A 99 28.72 15.95 -5.73
CA LYS A 99 29.61 14.83 -5.36
C LYS A 99 30.75 14.66 -6.34
N ASN A 100 30.49 14.74 -7.65
CA ASN A 100 31.50 14.57 -8.68
C ASN A 100 32.49 15.75 -8.72
N LEU A 101 31.99 16.98 -8.58
CA LEU A 101 32.79 18.18 -8.51
C LEU A 101 33.73 18.13 -7.30
N HIS A 102 33.26 17.73 -6.15
CA HIS A 102 34.07 17.58 -4.94
C HIS A 102 35.24 16.59 -5.14
N GLN A 103 34.97 15.45 -5.79
CA GLN A 103 36.00 14.46 -6.13
C GLN A 103 37.03 15.00 -7.11
N VAL A 104 36.60 15.76 -8.12
CA VAL A 104 37.49 16.39 -9.10
C VAL A 104 38.37 17.46 -8.43
N LEU A 105 37.79 18.35 -7.63
CA LEU A 105 38.53 19.39 -6.91
C LEU A 105 39.56 18.80 -5.95
N GLN A 106 39.25 17.75 -5.24
CA GLN A 106 40.18 17.01 -4.38
C GLN A 106 41.34 16.41 -5.20
N ALA A 107 41.05 15.81 -6.36
CA ALA A 107 42.04 15.16 -7.20
C ALA A 107 43.05 16.18 -7.82
N PHE A 108 42.63 17.42 -8.00
CA PHE A 108 43.47 18.48 -8.59
C PHE A 108 44.00 19.49 -7.56
N GLU A 109 43.83 19.22 -6.25
CA GLU A 109 44.24 20.15 -5.16
C GLU A 109 43.72 21.60 -5.38
N ALA A 110 42.57 21.72 -6.04
CA ALA A 110 41.98 23.01 -6.36
C ALA A 110 41.29 23.62 -5.13
N GLU A 111 41.51 24.90 -4.88
CA GLU A 111 40.82 25.65 -3.83
C GLU A 111 39.31 25.71 -4.09
N ASP A 112 38.51 25.76 -3.00
CA ASP A 112 37.06 25.81 -3.00
C ASP A 112 36.56 27.05 -3.77
N SER A 113 36.11 26.85 -4.99
CA SER A 113 35.69 27.93 -5.87
C SER A 113 34.28 28.42 -5.58
N GLY A 114 33.95 29.67 -5.97
CA GLY A 114 32.60 30.23 -5.82
C GLY A 114 31.47 29.40 -6.48
N GLU A 115 31.83 28.44 -7.32
CA GLU A 115 30.92 27.51 -7.99
C GLU A 115 30.20 26.54 -7.00
N LYS A 116 30.91 26.09 -5.97
CA LYS A 116 30.33 25.27 -4.88
C LYS A 116 29.28 26.07 -4.09
N ILE A 117 29.53 27.37 -3.87
CA ILE A 117 28.53 28.24 -3.22
C ILE A 117 27.28 28.40 -4.08
N GLY A 118 27.41 28.48 -5.39
CA GLY A 118 26.31 28.56 -6.33
C GLY A 118 25.47 27.27 -6.35
N LEU A 119 26.13 26.11 -6.35
CA LEU A 119 25.48 24.80 -6.35
C LEU A 119 24.70 24.56 -5.07
N ASN A 120 25.29 24.85 -3.90
CA ASN A 120 24.61 24.74 -2.62
C ASN A 120 23.38 25.67 -2.51
N LYS A 121 23.48 26.90 -3.06
CA LYS A 121 22.33 27.81 -3.12
C LYS A 121 21.22 27.27 -4.01
N SER A 122 21.56 26.66 -5.13
CA SER A 122 20.58 26.06 -6.05
C SER A 122 19.87 24.83 -5.43
N LEU A 123 20.62 23.95 -4.75
CA LEU A 123 20.07 22.83 -4.00
C LEU A 123 19.07 23.30 -2.93
N LYS A 124 19.49 24.28 -2.12
CA LYS A 124 18.66 24.84 -1.07
C LYS A 124 17.40 25.53 -1.60
N LEU A 125 17.47 26.16 -2.78
CA LEU A 125 16.30 26.75 -3.43
C LEU A 125 15.31 25.67 -3.85
N ILE A 126 15.78 24.58 -4.46
CA ILE A 126 14.92 23.45 -4.87
C ILE A 126 14.28 22.80 -3.64
N GLU A 127 15.04 22.55 -2.57
CA GLU A 127 14.52 22.02 -1.31
C GLU A 127 13.40 22.90 -0.74
N ASN A 128 13.61 24.23 -0.69
CA ASN A 128 12.59 25.17 -0.22
C ASN A 128 11.31 25.15 -1.07
N VAL A 129 11.44 24.95 -2.39
CA VAL A 129 10.27 24.84 -3.30
C VAL A 129 9.56 23.51 -3.09
N LEU A 130 10.31 22.41 -2.97
CA LEU A 130 9.75 21.08 -2.68
C LEU A 130 9.02 21.08 -1.35
N ASP A 131 9.57 21.70 -0.30
CA ASP A 131 8.92 21.83 1.00
C ASP A 131 7.60 22.56 0.90
N LYS A 132 7.53 23.65 0.12
CA LYS A 132 6.27 24.37 -0.12
C LYS A 132 5.25 23.53 -0.89
N ILE A 133 5.68 22.74 -1.86
CA ILE A 133 4.81 21.81 -2.59
C ILE A 133 4.30 20.71 -1.64
N ASN A 134 5.15 20.20 -0.76
CA ASN A 134 4.77 19.19 0.23
C ASN A 134 3.76 19.72 1.27
N LEU A 135 3.73 21.03 1.58
CA LEU A 135 2.72 21.65 2.43
C LEU A 135 1.28 21.50 1.89
N ILE A 136 1.11 21.26 0.60
CA ILE A 136 -0.20 21.06 -0.01
C ILE A 136 -0.79 19.68 0.35
N LYS A 137 0.04 18.78 0.90
CA LYS A 137 -0.39 17.44 1.33
C LYS A 137 -1.19 16.69 0.25
N LEU A 138 -0.68 16.73 -0.98
CA LEU A 138 -1.33 16.14 -2.14
C LEU A 138 -1.64 14.64 -1.97
N PRO A 139 -0.75 13.80 -1.39
CA PRO A 139 -1.07 12.42 -1.12
C PRO A 139 -2.29 12.25 -0.21
N GLU A 140 -2.37 13.01 0.88
CA GLU A 140 -3.49 12.95 1.82
C GLU A 140 -4.79 13.44 1.18
N LEU A 141 -4.71 14.41 0.27
CA LEU A 141 -5.87 14.91 -0.45
C LEU A 141 -6.49 13.82 -1.35
N ILE A 142 -5.66 12.95 -1.93
CA ILE A 142 -6.09 11.83 -2.76
C ILE A 142 -6.50 10.63 -1.89
N LEU A 143 -5.75 10.33 -0.81
CA LEU A 143 -5.94 9.13 0.00
C LEU A 143 -6.98 9.30 1.12
N ASN A 144 -7.30 10.53 1.55
CA ASN A 144 -8.35 10.81 2.53
C ASN A 144 -9.77 10.77 1.91
N ILE A 145 -10.00 9.84 1.02
CA ILE A 145 -11.30 9.48 0.49
C ILE A 145 -11.72 8.21 1.22
N ASN A 146 -12.95 8.16 1.74
CA ASN A 146 -13.48 7.00 2.48
C ASN A 146 -13.77 5.77 1.58
N GLU A 147 -13.05 5.63 0.49
CA GLU A 147 -13.20 4.55 -0.49
C GLU A 147 -11.82 4.16 -1.02
N ASP A 148 -11.68 2.90 -1.41
CA ASP A 148 -10.47 2.39 -2.04
C ASP A 148 -10.29 2.99 -3.44
N VAL A 149 -9.37 3.95 -3.53
CA VAL A 149 -9.17 4.70 -4.78
C VAL A 149 -8.19 4.05 -5.75
N MET A 150 -7.34 3.15 -5.28
CA MET A 150 -6.33 2.46 -6.09
C MET A 150 -6.73 1.06 -6.50
N GLY A 151 -7.52 0.40 -5.67
CA GLY A 151 -8.08 -0.93 -5.89
C GLY A 151 -9.45 -1.02 -5.26
N ALA A 152 -10.20 -2.06 -5.56
CA ALA A 152 -11.46 -2.36 -4.90
C ALA A 152 -11.76 -3.86 -4.98
N TYR A 153 -12.02 -4.45 -3.82
CA TYR A 153 -12.56 -5.79 -3.72
C TYR A 153 -14.08 -5.77 -3.68
N PHE A 154 -14.71 -6.40 -4.65
CA PHE A 154 -16.18 -6.51 -4.74
C PHE A 154 -16.64 -7.78 -4.06
N TYR A 155 -17.26 -7.67 -2.88
CA TYR A 155 -17.66 -8.82 -2.07
C TYR A 155 -19.01 -9.44 -2.49
N LYS A 156 -19.89 -8.70 -3.16
CA LYS A 156 -21.20 -9.22 -3.64
C LYS A 156 -21.04 -10.11 -4.87
N ILE A 157 -20.19 -9.72 -5.80
CA ILE A 157 -19.78 -10.49 -6.97
C ILE A 157 -18.26 -10.53 -6.91
N PRO A 158 -17.68 -11.59 -6.33
CA PRO A 158 -16.25 -11.59 -5.98
C PRO A 158 -15.35 -11.30 -7.16
N GLY A 159 -14.60 -10.22 -7.06
CA GLY A 159 -13.66 -9.76 -8.06
C GLY A 159 -12.87 -8.57 -7.55
N ILE A 160 -11.73 -8.30 -8.17
CA ILE A 160 -10.85 -7.20 -7.82
C ILE A 160 -10.68 -6.29 -9.04
N GLN A 161 -10.83 -5.00 -8.84
CA GLN A 161 -10.46 -3.97 -9.83
C GLN A 161 -9.24 -3.20 -9.32
N ILE A 162 -8.26 -2.99 -10.18
CA ILE A 162 -7.05 -2.22 -9.92
C ILE A 162 -7.05 -1.01 -10.85
N TYR A 163 -7.04 0.18 -10.26
CA TYR A 163 -7.12 1.45 -11.00
C TYR A 163 -5.72 1.99 -11.30
N TRP A 164 -5.25 1.79 -12.52
CA TRP A 164 -3.87 2.14 -12.89
C TRP A 164 -3.57 3.65 -12.83
N MET A 165 -4.55 4.52 -13.13
CA MET A 165 -4.34 5.98 -13.07
C MET A 165 -4.10 6.49 -11.65
N PRO A 166 -4.94 6.19 -10.65
CA PRO A 166 -4.66 6.52 -9.26
C PRO A 166 -3.32 5.97 -8.77
N ILE A 167 -2.97 4.74 -9.14
CA ILE A 167 -1.66 4.14 -8.80
C ILE A 167 -0.53 4.99 -9.37
N GLY A 168 -0.60 5.37 -10.65
CA GLY A 168 0.40 6.23 -11.27
C GLY A 168 0.54 7.59 -10.60
N LEU A 169 -0.58 8.23 -10.24
CA LEU A 169 -0.59 9.52 -9.54
C LEU A 169 0.03 9.42 -8.15
N ILE A 170 -0.36 8.44 -7.36
CA ILE A 170 0.11 8.26 -5.98
C ILE A 170 1.56 7.83 -5.97
N ALA A 171 1.97 6.94 -6.86
CA ALA A 171 3.38 6.55 -7.01
C ALA A 171 4.28 7.76 -7.27
N GLY A 172 3.85 8.65 -8.19
CA GLY A 172 4.54 9.91 -8.46
C GLY A 172 4.54 10.87 -7.27
N ALA A 173 3.41 10.98 -6.56
CA ALA A 173 3.28 11.86 -5.40
C ALA A 173 4.11 11.41 -4.20
N LEU A 174 4.27 10.10 -3.98
CA LEU A 174 5.03 9.52 -2.89
C LEU A 174 6.50 9.22 -3.25
N ASP A 175 6.90 9.41 -4.51
CA ASP A 175 8.23 9.02 -4.99
C ASP A 175 8.53 7.53 -4.68
N ILE A 176 7.62 6.68 -5.14
CA ILE A 176 7.74 5.21 -5.11
C ILE A 176 7.53 4.65 -6.51
N THR A 177 7.95 3.42 -6.75
CA THR A 177 7.76 2.82 -8.07
C THR A 177 6.31 2.38 -8.29
N VAL A 178 5.85 2.44 -9.54
CA VAL A 178 4.52 1.94 -9.93
C VAL A 178 4.40 0.44 -9.67
N ASP A 179 5.49 -0.31 -9.90
CA ASP A 179 5.55 -1.76 -9.65
C ASP A 179 5.31 -2.08 -8.16
N ASP A 180 6.04 -1.42 -7.24
CA ASP A 180 5.89 -1.66 -5.80
C ASP A 180 4.50 -1.27 -5.31
N LEU A 181 3.96 -0.13 -5.76
CA LEU A 181 2.62 0.29 -5.38
C LEU A 181 1.55 -0.66 -5.93
N SER A 182 1.69 -1.12 -7.17
CA SER A 182 0.77 -2.11 -7.76
C SER A 182 0.77 -3.43 -7.00
N PHE A 183 1.94 -3.88 -6.55
CA PHE A 183 2.08 -5.04 -5.69
C PHE A 183 1.32 -4.86 -4.38
N ILE A 184 1.53 -3.73 -3.69
CA ILE A 184 0.90 -3.41 -2.40
C ILE A 184 -0.62 -3.37 -2.54
N VAL A 185 -1.14 -2.70 -3.56
CA VAL A 185 -2.59 -2.62 -3.80
C VAL A 185 -3.18 -4.00 -4.08
N LEU A 186 -2.56 -4.79 -4.96
CA LEU A 186 -3.06 -6.15 -5.23
C LEU A 186 -3.02 -7.04 -3.98
N ALA A 187 -1.97 -6.95 -3.16
CA ALA A 187 -1.85 -7.72 -1.93
C ALA A 187 -2.98 -7.34 -0.94
N HIS A 188 -3.29 -6.07 -0.82
CA HIS A 188 -4.36 -5.56 0.02
C HIS A 188 -5.75 -6.07 -0.43
N GLU A 189 -6.07 -5.95 -1.72
CA GLU A 189 -7.35 -6.42 -2.25
C GLU A 189 -7.50 -7.96 -2.17
N LEU A 190 -6.41 -8.68 -2.39
CA LEU A 190 -6.40 -10.13 -2.20
C LEU A 190 -6.56 -10.51 -0.73
N ALA A 191 -6.02 -9.73 0.22
CA ALA A 191 -6.22 -9.97 1.65
C ALA A 191 -7.70 -9.84 2.03
N HIS A 192 -8.43 -8.84 1.51
CA HIS A 192 -9.87 -8.77 1.65
C HIS A 192 -10.58 -10.03 1.11
N ALA A 193 -10.18 -10.49 -0.07
CA ALA A 193 -10.77 -11.69 -0.67
C ALA A 193 -10.52 -12.94 0.19
N TYR A 194 -9.30 -13.12 0.70
CA TYR A 194 -8.96 -14.27 1.55
C TYR A 194 -9.68 -14.24 2.90
N THR A 195 -9.69 -13.11 3.58
CA THR A 195 -10.37 -12.97 4.87
C THR A 195 -11.87 -13.16 4.74
N HIS A 196 -12.50 -12.72 3.64
CA HIS A 196 -13.92 -12.87 3.39
C HIS A 196 -14.28 -14.27 2.90
N LEU A 197 -13.73 -14.71 1.77
CA LEU A 197 -14.16 -15.90 1.04
C LEU A 197 -13.40 -17.17 1.41
N GLY A 198 -12.24 -17.05 2.03
CA GLY A 198 -11.43 -18.20 2.37
C GLY A 198 -12.16 -19.15 3.30
N LEU A 199 -12.07 -20.44 3.02
CA LEU A 199 -12.61 -21.50 3.87
C LEU A 199 -11.56 -21.92 4.88
N ASP A 200 -11.95 -21.99 6.15
CA ASP A 200 -11.14 -22.57 7.23
C ASP A 200 -11.24 -24.10 7.23
N ILE A 201 -10.66 -24.73 8.26
CA ILE A 201 -10.67 -26.19 8.43
C ILE A 201 -12.10 -26.74 8.55
N ASP A 202 -13.02 -25.99 9.13
CA ASP A 202 -14.41 -26.36 9.32
C ASP A 202 -15.27 -25.96 8.11
N LYS A 203 -14.65 -25.45 7.05
CA LYS A 203 -15.29 -24.94 5.82
C LYS A 203 -16.23 -23.77 6.08
N ILE A 204 -15.96 -23.00 7.13
CA ILE A 204 -16.70 -21.79 7.44
C ILE A 204 -16.12 -20.63 6.63
N GLN A 205 -17.01 -19.85 6.05
CA GLN A 205 -16.72 -18.62 5.32
C GLN A 205 -17.30 -17.43 6.08
N TRP A 206 -16.66 -16.26 5.99
CA TRP A 206 -17.29 -15.05 6.51
C TRP A 206 -18.53 -14.72 5.70
N GLN A 207 -19.68 -14.62 6.36
CA GLN A 207 -20.92 -14.27 5.68
C GLN A 207 -20.79 -12.87 5.08
N THR A 208 -21.15 -12.71 3.80
CA THR A 208 -21.01 -11.47 3.04
C THR A 208 -21.66 -10.26 3.73
N GLU A 209 -22.82 -10.47 4.33
CA GLU A 209 -23.55 -9.42 5.04
C GLU A 209 -22.84 -9.01 6.34
N MET A 210 -22.26 -9.97 7.05
CA MET A 210 -21.46 -9.71 8.25
C MET A 210 -20.15 -9.00 7.89
N PHE A 211 -19.44 -9.47 6.88
CA PHE A 211 -18.25 -8.81 6.37
C PHE A 211 -18.52 -7.33 6.00
N ALA A 212 -19.61 -7.07 5.27
CA ALA A 212 -19.99 -5.72 4.84
C ALA A 212 -20.36 -4.78 6.00
N ASN A 213 -20.85 -5.32 7.11
CA ASN A 213 -21.25 -4.55 8.30
C ASN A 213 -20.18 -4.52 9.40
N THR A 214 -19.06 -5.20 9.20
CA THR A 214 -17.94 -5.19 10.16
C THR A 214 -17.26 -3.83 10.16
N ASN A 215 -16.81 -3.39 11.34
CA ASN A 215 -16.08 -2.15 11.50
C ASN A 215 -14.87 -2.10 10.57
N LEU A 216 -14.70 -1.00 9.86
CA LEU A 216 -13.60 -0.82 8.88
C LEU A 216 -12.22 -0.99 9.51
N MET A 217 -12.03 -0.63 10.79
CA MET A 217 -10.75 -0.85 11.49
C MET A 217 -10.38 -2.32 11.61
N ILE A 218 -11.36 -3.24 11.57
CA ILE A 218 -11.12 -4.68 11.53
C ILE A 218 -10.80 -5.11 10.10
N VAL A 219 -11.65 -4.76 9.15
CA VAL A 219 -11.55 -5.21 7.76
C VAL A 219 -10.27 -4.68 7.10
N GLU A 220 -10.05 -3.36 7.19
CA GLU A 220 -8.85 -2.70 6.66
C GLU A 220 -7.60 -3.07 7.46
N GLY A 221 -7.73 -3.15 8.78
CA GLY A 221 -6.62 -3.53 9.65
C GLY A 221 -6.08 -4.93 9.34
N LEU A 222 -6.94 -5.92 9.14
CA LEU A 222 -6.55 -7.28 8.74
C LEU A 222 -5.90 -7.29 7.35
N ALA A 223 -6.47 -6.55 6.39
CA ALA A 223 -5.90 -6.46 5.05
C ALA A 223 -4.51 -5.81 5.09
N GLN A 224 -4.33 -4.74 5.86
CA GLN A 224 -3.02 -4.09 6.04
C GLN A 224 -2.01 -4.98 6.76
N PHE A 225 -2.43 -5.71 7.79
CA PHE A 225 -1.57 -6.65 8.51
C PHE A 225 -0.96 -7.69 7.57
N TYR A 226 -1.77 -8.33 6.74
CA TYR A 226 -1.29 -9.33 5.78
C TYR A 226 -0.50 -8.70 4.64
N THR A 227 -0.82 -7.48 4.22
CA THR A 227 -0.04 -6.73 3.22
C THR A 227 1.34 -6.37 3.76
N GLU A 228 1.43 -5.87 4.99
CA GLU A 228 2.72 -5.61 5.64
C GLU A 228 3.55 -6.90 5.76
N GLY A 229 2.91 -7.99 6.18
CA GLY A 229 3.57 -9.27 6.37
C GLY A 229 4.23 -9.80 5.09
N ILE A 230 3.55 -9.73 3.94
CA ILE A 230 4.19 -10.15 2.68
C ILE A 230 5.31 -9.19 2.26
N CYS A 231 5.16 -7.88 2.51
CA CYS A 231 6.23 -6.92 2.24
C CYS A 231 7.47 -7.21 3.10
N LYS A 232 7.30 -7.54 4.39
CA LYS A 232 8.38 -7.97 5.29
C LYS A 232 9.03 -9.27 4.80
N LYS A 233 8.24 -10.26 4.39
CA LYS A 233 8.76 -11.53 3.87
C LYS A 233 9.62 -11.35 2.62
N LEU A 234 9.30 -10.37 1.78
CA LEU A 234 10.03 -10.09 0.55
C LEU A 234 11.17 -9.07 0.73
N GLU A 235 11.28 -8.42 1.88
CA GLU A 235 12.30 -7.38 2.16
C GLU A 235 13.73 -7.81 1.83
N PRO A 236 14.19 -9.04 2.12
CA PRO A 236 15.55 -9.46 1.78
C PRO A 236 15.86 -9.40 0.28
N ASN A 237 14.85 -9.59 -0.57
CA ASN A 237 14.97 -9.59 -2.02
C ASN A 237 14.54 -8.25 -2.66
N ASN A 238 13.64 -7.51 -2.01
CA ASN A 238 13.15 -6.20 -2.45
C ASN A 238 12.94 -5.25 -1.26
N PRO A 239 14.01 -4.63 -0.72
CA PRO A 239 13.91 -3.73 0.42
C PRO A 239 13.14 -2.44 0.12
N LYS A 240 12.94 -2.09 -1.16
CA LYS A 240 12.15 -0.92 -1.56
C LYS A 240 10.66 -1.13 -1.35
N LEU A 241 10.18 -2.36 -1.48
CA LEU A 241 8.77 -2.69 -1.35
C LEU A 241 8.22 -2.35 0.06
N LEU A 242 8.92 -2.78 1.12
CA LEU A 242 8.52 -2.47 2.49
C LEU A 242 8.59 -0.96 2.77
N LYS A 243 9.61 -0.27 2.24
CA LYS A 243 9.69 1.20 2.34
C LYS A 243 8.54 1.89 1.62
N ALA A 244 8.13 1.39 0.46
CA ALA A 244 6.99 1.91 -0.28
C ALA A 244 5.69 1.72 0.49
N PHE A 245 5.49 0.54 1.12
CA PHE A 245 4.36 0.28 1.99
C PHE A 245 4.26 1.28 3.14
N TYR A 246 5.36 1.54 3.85
CA TYR A 246 5.34 2.51 4.95
C TYR A 246 5.14 3.95 4.48
N LYS A 247 5.75 4.34 3.36
CA LYS A 247 5.47 5.65 2.76
C LYS A 247 3.99 5.85 2.43
N LEU A 248 3.33 4.82 1.89
CA LEU A 248 1.90 4.86 1.62
C LEU A 248 1.10 4.96 2.92
N LEU A 249 1.42 4.11 3.89
CA LEU A 249 0.72 4.02 5.18
C LEU A 249 0.73 5.34 5.96
N ASP A 250 1.85 6.09 5.90
CA ASP A 250 1.99 7.39 6.59
C ASP A 250 1.00 8.46 6.09
N HIS A 251 0.37 8.25 4.94
CA HIS A 251 -0.60 9.16 4.33
C HIS A 251 -2.04 8.62 4.34
N GLN A 252 -2.26 7.41 4.86
CA GLN A 252 -3.58 6.79 4.89
C GLN A 252 -4.38 7.15 6.15
N PRO A 253 -5.73 7.17 6.07
CA PRO A 253 -6.59 7.47 7.21
C PRO A 253 -6.59 6.34 8.26
N PRO A 254 -7.13 6.62 9.48
CA PRO A 254 -7.10 5.72 10.62
C PRO A 254 -7.51 4.27 10.35
N PRO A 255 -8.55 3.93 9.59
CA PRO A 255 -8.89 2.52 9.36
C PRO A 255 -7.73 1.68 8.81
N TYR A 256 -6.83 2.29 8.03
CA TYR A 256 -5.66 1.64 7.46
C TYR A 256 -4.44 1.61 8.38
N THR A 257 -4.37 2.47 9.41
CA THR A 257 -3.18 2.62 10.24
C THR A 257 -3.32 2.00 11.63
N HIS A 258 -4.55 1.86 12.15
CA HIS A 258 -4.82 1.36 13.49
C HIS A 258 -4.36 -0.08 13.75
N PHE A 259 -4.20 -0.89 12.70
CA PHE A 259 -3.72 -2.25 12.88
C PHE A 259 -2.36 -2.33 13.60
N ARG A 260 -1.52 -1.30 13.52
CA ARG A 260 -0.24 -1.22 14.22
C ARG A 260 -0.37 -1.27 15.75
N GLU A 261 -1.50 -0.82 16.30
CA GLU A 261 -1.73 -0.84 17.75
C GLU A 261 -1.73 -2.26 18.32
N TRP A 262 -2.15 -3.23 17.52
CA TRP A 262 -2.19 -4.63 17.91
C TRP A 262 -1.18 -5.51 17.16
N ALA A 263 -0.82 -5.20 15.93
CA ALA A 263 0.13 -5.97 15.13
C ALA A 263 1.53 -6.04 15.75
N ASP A 264 1.97 -4.96 16.42
CA ASP A 264 3.27 -4.90 17.09
C ASP A 264 3.29 -5.63 18.45
N LYS A 265 2.11 -5.93 19.00
CA LYS A 265 1.96 -6.56 20.33
C LYS A 265 1.71 -8.04 20.27
N HIS A 266 1.06 -8.52 19.21
CA HIS A 266 0.59 -9.89 19.11
C HIS A 266 1.30 -10.65 17.99
N ALA A 267 1.58 -11.93 18.25
CA ALA A 267 2.13 -12.82 17.23
C ALA A 267 1.13 -13.04 16.08
N SER A 268 1.65 -13.33 14.87
CA SER A 268 0.81 -13.57 13.68
C SER A 268 -0.20 -14.70 13.88
N GLU A 269 0.12 -15.66 14.72
CA GLU A 269 -0.78 -16.76 15.08
C GLU A 269 -1.99 -16.27 15.87
N VAL A 270 -1.80 -15.35 16.83
CA VAL A 270 -2.89 -14.71 17.58
C VAL A 270 -3.83 -13.98 16.63
N VAL A 271 -3.27 -13.22 15.69
CA VAL A 271 -4.07 -12.50 14.67
C VAL A 271 -4.86 -13.47 13.81
N ARG A 272 -4.26 -14.56 13.36
CA ARG A 272 -4.93 -15.62 12.58
C ARG A 272 -6.09 -16.25 13.35
N PHE A 273 -5.90 -16.64 14.59
CA PHE A 273 -7.00 -17.21 15.41
C PHE A 273 -8.08 -16.18 15.69
N THR A 274 -7.71 -14.91 15.91
CA THR A 274 -8.67 -13.80 16.06
C THR A 274 -9.50 -13.60 14.78
N LEU A 275 -8.89 -13.66 13.60
CA LEU A 275 -9.61 -13.63 12.32
C LEU A 275 -10.65 -14.76 12.25
N ILE A 276 -10.26 -16.00 12.55
CA ILE A 276 -11.18 -17.15 12.53
C ILE A 276 -12.33 -16.97 13.52
N ALA A 277 -12.03 -16.56 14.76
CA ALA A 277 -13.03 -16.30 15.79
C ALA A 277 -13.97 -15.15 15.40
N THR A 278 -13.46 -14.08 14.80
CA THR A 278 -14.25 -12.94 14.31
C THR A 278 -15.28 -13.37 13.29
N ARG A 279 -14.87 -14.20 12.33
CA ARG A 279 -15.72 -14.72 11.26
C ARG A 279 -16.81 -15.67 11.81
N SER A 280 -16.42 -16.59 12.70
CA SER A 280 -17.31 -17.63 13.25
C SER A 280 -18.33 -17.05 14.24
N ASN A 281 -17.96 -16.01 14.99
CA ASN A 281 -18.81 -15.39 15.99
C ASN A 281 -19.53 -14.12 15.52
N ASN A 282 -19.38 -13.75 14.25
CA ASN A 282 -20.00 -12.56 13.66
C ASN A 282 -19.66 -11.28 14.43
N ILE A 283 -18.37 -11.09 14.75
CA ILE A 283 -17.90 -9.91 15.48
C ILE A 283 -17.89 -8.71 14.54
N LEU A 284 -18.64 -7.67 14.90
CA LEU A 284 -18.81 -6.48 14.06
C LEU A 284 -18.10 -5.25 14.65
N LYS A 285 -17.80 -5.23 15.96
CA LYS A 285 -17.26 -4.09 16.66
C LYS A 285 -15.76 -4.23 16.96
N TYR A 286 -15.05 -3.15 16.85
CA TYR A 286 -13.60 -3.12 17.03
C TYR A 286 -13.14 -3.47 18.46
N ASP A 287 -13.83 -2.99 19.47
CA ASP A 287 -13.58 -3.32 20.89
C ASP A 287 -13.73 -4.82 21.17
N GLN A 288 -14.75 -5.46 20.59
CA GLN A 288 -14.95 -6.90 20.70
C GLN A 288 -13.82 -7.69 20.01
N PHE A 289 -13.36 -7.21 18.84
CA PHE A 289 -12.24 -7.80 18.14
C PHE A 289 -10.96 -7.77 18.99
N LEU A 290 -10.65 -6.64 19.62
CA LEU A 290 -9.49 -6.51 20.51
C LEU A 290 -9.60 -7.40 21.76
N ASN A 291 -10.79 -7.49 22.36
CA ASN A 291 -11.00 -8.39 23.51
C ASN A 291 -10.76 -9.85 23.16
N ILE A 292 -11.28 -10.31 22.01
CA ILE A 292 -11.03 -11.68 21.53
C ILE A 292 -9.54 -11.93 21.27
N MET A 293 -8.84 -10.95 20.74
CA MET A 293 -7.39 -11.06 20.49
C MET A 293 -6.62 -11.27 21.79
N ASN A 294 -6.93 -10.51 22.82
CA ASN A 294 -6.33 -10.66 24.13
C ASN A 294 -6.67 -12.02 24.77
N ASP A 295 -7.94 -12.46 24.70
CA ASP A 295 -8.37 -13.76 25.23
C ASP A 295 -7.68 -14.93 24.53
N ILE A 296 -7.42 -14.84 23.24
CA ILE A 296 -6.70 -15.85 22.45
C ILE A 296 -5.24 -15.90 22.87
N GLU A 297 -4.60 -14.73 23.01
CA GLU A 297 -3.20 -14.66 23.45
C GLU A 297 -3.01 -15.29 24.83
N GLU A 298 -3.87 -14.97 25.80
CA GLU A 298 -3.85 -15.57 27.13
C GLU A 298 -3.98 -17.09 27.06
N LYS A 299 -4.86 -17.61 26.23
CA LYS A 299 -5.04 -19.07 26.06
C LYS A 299 -3.81 -19.74 25.46
N ILE A 300 -3.18 -19.13 24.46
CA ILE A 300 -1.96 -19.65 23.84
C ILE A 300 -0.83 -19.69 24.88
N LEU A 301 -0.63 -18.60 25.64
CA LEU A 301 0.39 -18.54 26.68
C LEU A 301 0.19 -19.59 27.78
N HIS A 302 -1.07 -19.90 28.15
CA HIS A 302 -1.37 -20.93 29.13
C HIS A 302 -1.12 -22.35 28.61
N VAL A 303 -1.30 -22.61 27.32
CA VAL A 303 -1.03 -23.93 26.71
C VAL A 303 0.48 -24.17 26.61
N ASP A 304 1.26 -23.18 26.25
CA ASP A 304 2.72 -23.27 26.14
C ASP A 304 3.41 -23.34 27.53
N GLY A 305 2.73 -22.87 28.58
CA GLY A 305 3.21 -22.94 29.98
C GLY A 305 2.91 -24.26 30.71
N VAL A 306 2.15 -25.19 30.12
CA VAL A 306 1.75 -26.49 30.69
C VAL A 306 2.52 -27.66 30.05
N LEU A 307 3.76 -27.49 29.65
CA LEU A 307 4.65 -28.63 29.51
C LEU A 307 5.26 -28.95 30.89
N PRO A 308 5.05 -30.18 31.44
CA PRO A 308 5.62 -30.55 32.72
C PRO A 308 7.14 -30.51 32.61
N SER A 309 7.79 -29.88 33.60
CA SER A 309 9.17 -30.14 33.89
C SER A 309 9.32 -31.66 34.08
N GLU A 310 9.90 -32.35 33.10
CA GLU A 310 10.32 -33.72 33.29
C GLU A 310 11.36 -33.76 34.40
N GLU A 311 11.02 -34.49 35.43
CA GLU A 311 11.94 -34.90 36.50
C GLU A 311 13.06 -35.82 35.99
#